data_541aa5aa3e93a98c7ddada6e5612812f
#
_entry.id   541aa5aa3e93a98c7ddada6e5612812f
#
_cell.length_a   1.000
_cell.length_b   1.000
_cell.length_c   1.000
_cell.angle_alpha   90.00
_cell.angle_beta   90.00
_cell.angle_gamma   90.00
#
_symmetry.space_group_name_H-M   'P 1'
#
loop_
_entity.id
_entity.type
_entity.pdbx_description
1 polymer ?
#
loop_
_entity_poly.entity_id
_entity_poly.type
_entity_poly.pdbx_seq_one_letter_code
_entity_poly.pdbx_strand_id
1 'polypeptide(L)'
;MSVLVVDDDREIVESIAIYLSRENLTIYKAYDGLQALEIVADHTIHLILMDIMMPKMDGIKAMLKLRECNNIPIILVSAKGEDADKVFGLEFGADDYITKPFNPLELIARVKSQLRRYVTLGTARDRGGPAETIVCGGLTLDVQQKRLEVDGEEVKLTPIEYKITELLMRHPGRVFPIDEIYERVWNEPSFAPENTVAVHIRRIREKIEINPKEPKYLKVVWGIGYKIEKI
;
A
#
# COMPACT_ATOMS: atom_id res chain seq x y z
N MET A 1 -4.60 8.52 -15.99
CA MET A 1 -4.63 8.26 -14.55
C MET A 1 -4.34 9.53 -13.81
N SER A 2 -4.88 9.73 -12.60
CA SER A 2 -4.75 10.96 -11.81
C SER A 2 -3.98 10.71 -10.51
N VAL A 3 -3.09 11.63 -10.20
CA VAL A 3 -2.26 11.62 -9.00
C VAL A 3 -2.53 12.90 -8.22
N LEU A 4 -2.76 12.79 -6.92
CA LEU A 4 -2.87 13.91 -6.01
C LEU A 4 -1.53 14.11 -5.30
N VAL A 5 -0.96 15.31 -5.40
CA VAL A 5 0.26 15.72 -4.69
C VAL A 5 -0.11 16.66 -3.57
N VAL A 6 0.26 16.31 -2.35
CA VAL A 6 -0.11 17.03 -1.12
C VAL A 6 1.15 17.37 -0.33
N ASP A 7 1.48 18.65 -0.25
CA ASP A 7 2.63 19.16 0.50
C ASP A 7 2.37 20.64 0.78
N ASP A 8 2.71 21.15 1.95
CA ASP A 8 2.52 22.58 2.27
C ASP A 8 3.55 23.46 1.56
N ASP A 9 4.68 22.89 1.15
CA ASP A 9 5.66 23.57 0.32
C ASP A 9 5.25 23.54 -1.17
N ARG A 10 4.83 24.72 -1.64
CA ARG A 10 4.39 24.91 -3.03
C ARG A 10 5.45 24.59 -4.07
N GLU A 11 6.73 24.83 -3.76
CA GLU A 11 7.83 24.57 -4.69
C GLU A 11 8.04 23.06 -4.86
N ILE A 12 7.87 22.30 -3.78
CA ILE A 12 7.92 20.83 -3.83
C ILE A 12 6.75 20.30 -4.67
N VAL A 13 5.52 20.79 -4.42
CA VAL A 13 4.33 20.39 -5.20
C VAL A 13 4.52 20.67 -6.69
N GLU A 14 4.99 21.86 -7.05
CA GLU A 14 5.25 22.23 -8.45
C GLU A 14 6.35 21.36 -9.08
N SER A 15 7.44 21.11 -8.37
CA SER A 15 8.54 20.28 -8.85
C SER A 15 8.07 18.84 -9.12
N ILE A 16 7.33 18.24 -8.18
CA ILE A 16 6.74 16.90 -8.36
C ILE A 16 5.77 16.90 -9.54
N ALA A 17 4.90 17.91 -9.66
CA ALA A 17 3.96 18.03 -10.75
C ALA A 17 4.65 18.10 -12.11
N ILE A 18 5.76 18.84 -12.23
CA ILE A 18 6.58 18.91 -13.45
C ILE A 18 7.19 17.54 -13.79
N TYR A 19 7.72 16.81 -12.80
CA TYR A 19 8.28 15.48 -13.05
C TYR A 19 7.22 14.50 -13.54
N LEU A 20 6.05 14.50 -12.92
CA LEU A 20 4.97 13.56 -13.24
C LEU A 20 4.18 13.94 -14.49
N SER A 21 4.13 15.22 -14.89
CA SER A 21 3.43 15.66 -16.11
C SER A 21 3.99 15.03 -17.38
N ARG A 22 5.28 14.66 -17.39
CA ARG A 22 5.94 13.97 -18.50
C ARG A 22 5.47 12.54 -18.70
N GLU A 23 4.70 12.00 -17.76
CA GLU A 23 4.26 10.61 -17.73
C GLU A 23 2.78 10.43 -18.13
N ASN A 24 2.18 11.42 -18.79
CA ASN A 24 0.77 11.43 -19.18
C ASN A 24 -0.20 11.21 -18.00
N LEU A 25 0.12 11.81 -16.85
CA LEU A 25 -0.68 11.78 -15.64
C LEU A 25 -1.41 13.12 -15.44
N THR A 26 -2.65 13.07 -14.99
CA THR A 26 -3.38 14.27 -14.52
C THR A 26 -2.97 14.53 -13.07
N ILE A 27 -2.47 15.73 -12.78
CA ILE A 27 -1.96 16.06 -11.45
C ILE A 27 -2.95 17.02 -10.76
N TYR A 28 -3.41 16.59 -9.58
CA TYR A 28 -4.12 17.43 -8.63
C TYR A 28 -3.17 17.87 -7.54
N LYS A 29 -3.39 19.05 -6.97
CA LYS A 29 -2.50 19.66 -5.99
C LYS A 29 -3.29 20.07 -4.75
N ALA A 30 -2.77 19.75 -3.57
CA ALA A 30 -3.29 20.20 -2.28
C ALA A 30 -2.13 20.65 -1.39
N TYR A 31 -2.42 21.51 -0.43
CA TYR A 31 -1.41 22.15 0.43
C TYR A 31 -1.64 21.87 1.92
N ASP A 32 -2.61 21.05 2.24
CA ASP A 32 -2.89 20.50 3.56
C ASP A 32 -3.81 19.27 3.46
N GLY A 33 -3.94 18.54 4.56
CA GLY A 33 -4.75 17.33 4.59
C GLY A 33 -6.25 17.56 4.39
N LEU A 34 -6.80 18.74 4.72
CA LEU A 34 -8.22 19.03 4.49
C LEU A 34 -8.50 19.20 3.00
N GLN A 35 -7.67 19.94 2.28
CA GLN A 35 -7.78 20.07 0.82
C GLN A 35 -7.63 18.73 0.13
N ALA A 36 -6.75 17.85 0.65
CA ALA A 36 -6.60 16.51 0.10
C ALA A 36 -7.90 15.69 0.19
N LEU A 37 -8.60 15.75 1.33
CA LEU A 37 -9.89 15.08 1.52
C LEU A 37 -10.96 15.61 0.57
N GLU A 38 -11.06 16.93 0.40
CA GLU A 38 -11.99 17.59 -0.53
C GLU A 38 -11.76 17.13 -1.97
N ILE A 39 -10.50 17.15 -2.43
CA ILE A 39 -10.16 16.72 -3.80
C ILE A 39 -10.49 15.25 -4.03
N VAL A 40 -10.24 14.38 -3.05
CA VAL A 40 -10.57 12.95 -3.18
C VAL A 40 -12.08 12.71 -3.19
N ALA A 41 -12.88 13.57 -2.53
CA ALA A 41 -14.34 13.48 -2.57
C ALA A 41 -14.90 13.87 -3.96
N ASP A 42 -14.28 14.89 -4.61
CA ASP A 42 -14.80 15.46 -5.85
C ASP A 42 -14.20 14.84 -7.13
N HIS A 43 -13.07 14.15 -7.02
CA HIS A 43 -12.31 13.66 -8.17
C HIS A 43 -11.88 12.20 -8.03
N THR A 44 -11.83 11.49 -9.15
CA THR A 44 -11.27 10.13 -9.18
C THR A 44 -9.74 10.19 -9.11
N ILE A 45 -9.18 9.89 -7.95
CA ILE A 45 -7.74 9.82 -7.69
C ILE A 45 -7.29 8.36 -7.72
N HIS A 46 -6.15 8.10 -8.34
CA HIS A 46 -5.58 6.75 -8.48
C HIS A 46 -4.33 6.53 -7.62
N LEU A 47 -3.72 7.61 -7.13
CA LEU A 47 -2.57 7.59 -6.22
C LEU A 47 -2.45 8.92 -5.51
N ILE A 48 -2.03 8.90 -4.27
CA ILE A 48 -1.74 10.09 -3.46
C ILE A 48 -0.27 10.08 -3.06
N LEU A 49 0.44 11.17 -3.35
CA LEU A 49 1.72 11.52 -2.73
C LEU A 49 1.41 12.51 -1.62
N MET A 50 1.77 12.19 -0.38
CA MET A 50 1.35 12.98 0.78
C MET A 50 2.52 13.24 1.73
N ASP A 51 2.81 14.52 1.96
CA ASP A 51 3.73 14.91 3.02
C ASP A 51 3.14 14.58 4.40
N ILE A 52 4.01 14.23 5.35
CA ILE A 52 3.58 13.92 6.72
C ILE A 52 3.33 15.20 7.50
N MET A 53 4.24 16.15 7.40
CA MET A 53 4.24 17.35 8.25
C MET A 53 3.60 18.52 7.53
N MET A 54 2.31 18.71 7.76
CA MET A 54 1.54 19.81 7.14
C MET A 54 0.70 20.58 8.16
N PRO A 55 0.42 21.86 7.91
CA PRO A 55 -0.46 22.66 8.76
C PRO A 55 -1.91 22.18 8.67
N LYS A 56 -2.75 22.61 9.63
CA LYS A 56 -4.18 22.32 9.78
C LYS A 56 -4.48 20.84 10.00
N MET A 57 -4.13 19.97 9.07
CA MET A 57 -4.26 18.51 9.18
C MET A 57 -3.00 17.87 8.63
N ASP A 58 -2.28 17.14 9.48
CA ASP A 58 -1.10 16.38 9.08
C ASP A 58 -1.47 15.20 8.17
N GLY A 59 -0.46 14.72 7.40
CA GLY A 59 -0.66 13.68 6.40
C GLY A 59 -1.11 12.35 6.99
N ILE A 60 -0.70 12.01 8.20
CA ILE A 60 -1.12 10.76 8.85
C ILE A 60 -2.60 10.80 9.21
N LYS A 61 -3.08 11.91 9.78
CA LYS A 61 -4.52 12.08 10.07
C LYS A 61 -5.37 12.11 8.80
N ALA A 62 -4.90 12.77 7.74
CA ALA A 62 -5.57 12.78 6.45
C ALA A 62 -5.66 11.35 5.87
N MET A 63 -4.56 10.62 5.92
CA MET A 63 -4.49 9.23 5.45
C MET A 63 -5.45 8.32 6.23
N LEU A 64 -5.50 8.41 7.56
CA LEU A 64 -6.43 7.61 8.38
C LEU A 64 -7.88 7.85 7.96
N LYS A 65 -8.29 9.11 7.79
CA LYS A 65 -9.64 9.44 7.30
C LYS A 65 -9.90 8.90 5.89
N LEU A 66 -8.92 8.98 4.99
CA LEU A 66 -9.04 8.39 3.65
C LEU A 66 -9.23 6.87 3.71
N ARG A 67 -8.56 6.19 4.64
CA ARG A 67 -8.67 4.73 4.80
C ARG A 67 -10.02 4.23 5.32
N GLU A 68 -10.81 5.10 5.95
CA GLU A 68 -12.19 4.75 6.34
C GLU A 68 -13.07 4.42 5.12
N CYS A 69 -12.84 5.12 4.00
CA CYS A 69 -13.69 5.04 2.81
C CYS A 69 -12.97 4.58 1.54
N ASN A 70 -11.64 4.69 1.48
CA ASN A 70 -10.86 4.52 0.25
C ASN A 70 -9.65 3.60 0.42
N ASN A 71 -9.38 2.80 -0.62
CA ASN A 71 -8.16 1.99 -0.75
C ASN A 71 -7.21 2.55 -1.83
N ILE A 72 -7.26 3.86 -2.09
CA ILE A 72 -6.34 4.55 -3.01
C ILE A 72 -4.91 4.39 -2.47
N PRO A 73 -3.93 3.95 -3.27
CA PRO A 73 -2.56 3.84 -2.81
C PRO A 73 -2.00 5.21 -2.38
N ILE A 74 -1.34 5.23 -1.23
CA ILE A 74 -0.74 6.42 -0.63
C ILE A 74 0.75 6.18 -0.44
N ILE A 75 1.56 7.04 -1.05
CA ILE A 75 2.99 7.13 -0.79
C ILE A 75 3.22 8.32 0.13
N LEU A 76 3.77 8.07 1.31
CA LEU A 76 4.15 9.15 2.21
C LEU A 76 5.50 9.75 1.78
N VAL A 77 5.61 11.06 1.92
CA VAL A 77 6.85 11.80 1.71
C VAL A 77 7.26 12.37 3.08
N SER A 78 8.50 12.11 3.52
CA SER A 78 8.95 12.53 4.85
C SER A 78 10.36 13.11 4.82
N ALA A 79 10.71 13.96 5.81
CA ALA A 79 12.06 14.47 5.99
C ALA A 79 13.04 13.34 6.38
N LYS A 80 14.31 13.48 5.98
CA LYS A 80 15.38 12.55 6.33
C LYS A 80 15.71 12.66 7.83
N GLY A 81 15.62 11.56 8.56
CA GLY A 81 16.03 11.52 9.98
C GLY A 81 14.97 10.97 10.95
N GLU A 82 13.73 10.85 10.51
CA GLU A 82 12.63 10.35 11.34
C GLU A 82 12.26 8.91 10.92
N ASP A 83 13.16 7.95 11.22
CA ASP A 83 12.86 6.53 10.96
C ASP A 83 11.60 6.07 11.74
N ALA A 84 11.29 6.74 12.84
CA ALA A 84 10.03 6.56 13.54
C ALA A 84 8.83 6.93 12.66
N ASP A 85 8.86 8.04 11.91
CA ASP A 85 7.74 8.47 11.07
C ASP A 85 7.50 7.54 9.87
N LYS A 86 8.56 6.93 9.33
CA LYS A 86 8.45 5.91 8.28
C LYS A 86 7.72 4.67 8.78
N VAL A 87 8.10 4.17 9.95
CA VAL A 87 7.46 3.01 10.59
C VAL A 87 6.03 3.39 10.95
N PHE A 88 5.80 4.56 11.56
CA PHE A 88 4.47 5.07 11.88
C PHE A 88 3.60 5.24 10.64
N GLY A 89 4.10 5.88 9.58
CA GLY A 89 3.33 6.08 8.35
C GLY A 89 2.88 4.76 7.72
N LEU A 90 3.76 3.80 7.62
CA LEU A 90 3.44 2.45 7.16
C LEU A 90 2.50 1.75 8.14
N GLU A 91 2.68 1.87 9.44
CA GLU A 91 1.76 1.32 10.48
C GLU A 91 0.35 1.88 10.37
N PHE A 92 0.16 3.10 9.89
CA PHE A 92 -1.15 3.75 9.79
C PHE A 92 -1.81 3.69 8.41
N GLY A 93 -1.21 3.11 7.37
CA GLY A 93 -1.95 2.89 6.14
C GLY A 93 -1.27 3.28 4.83
N ALA A 94 -0.04 3.76 4.88
CA ALA A 94 0.71 4.01 3.68
C ALA A 94 1.06 2.69 2.97
N ASP A 95 1.09 2.76 1.65
CA ASP A 95 1.51 1.64 0.80
C ASP A 95 3.01 1.68 0.50
N ASP A 96 3.62 2.88 0.61
CA ASP A 96 5.05 3.10 0.42
C ASP A 96 5.46 4.44 1.03
N TYR A 97 6.76 4.73 1.07
CA TYR A 97 7.29 6.02 1.52
C TYR A 97 8.50 6.47 0.70
N ILE A 98 8.73 7.78 0.67
CA ILE A 98 9.89 8.43 0.03
C ILE A 98 10.47 9.45 1.01
N THR A 99 11.81 9.51 1.12
CA THR A 99 12.47 10.50 2.00
C THR A 99 12.91 11.73 1.23
N LYS A 100 12.67 12.92 1.79
CA LYS A 100 13.25 14.19 1.33
C LYS A 100 14.70 14.33 1.81
N PRO A 101 15.63 14.80 0.95
CA PRO A 101 15.45 15.06 -0.47
C PRO A 101 15.39 13.77 -1.29
N PHE A 102 14.47 13.69 -2.24
CA PHE A 102 14.26 12.52 -3.08
C PHE A 102 14.89 12.66 -4.46
N ASN A 103 15.25 11.54 -5.03
CA ASN A 103 15.66 11.48 -6.43
C ASN A 103 14.40 11.47 -7.32
N PRO A 104 14.27 12.39 -8.31
CA PRO A 104 13.13 12.41 -9.23
C PRO A 104 12.86 11.08 -9.95
N LEU A 105 13.91 10.34 -10.33
CA LEU A 105 13.77 9.04 -10.99
C LEU A 105 13.19 7.99 -10.03
N GLU A 106 13.59 8.00 -8.76
CA GLU A 106 13.02 7.13 -7.72
C GLU A 106 11.53 7.43 -7.51
N LEU A 107 11.17 8.72 -7.35
CA LEU A 107 9.79 9.14 -7.19
C LEU A 107 8.92 8.67 -8.36
N ILE A 108 9.36 8.91 -9.60
CA ILE A 108 8.63 8.48 -10.81
C ILE A 108 8.48 6.96 -10.84
N ALA A 109 9.53 6.20 -10.53
CA ALA A 109 9.51 4.74 -10.54
C ALA A 109 8.48 4.21 -9.53
N ARG A 110 8.48 4.72 -8.28
CA ARG A 110 7.52 4.33 -7.24
C ARG A 110 6.08 4.69 -7.61
N VAL A 111 5.84 5.89 -8.12
CA VAL A 111 4.52 6.33 -8.60
C VAL A 111 4.00 5.40 -9.71
N LYS A 112 4.81 5.11 -10.72
CA LYS A 112 4.45 4.19 -11.80
C LYS A 112 4.17 2.78 -11.31
N SER A 113 4.97 2.29 -10.39
CA SER A 113 4.81 0.96 -9.80
C SER A 113 3.50 0.85 -9.03
N GLN A 114 3.17 1.84 -8.19
CA GLN A 114 1.90 1.89 -7.45
C GLN A 114 0.68 2.03 -8.38
N LEU A 115 0.73 2.93 -9.36
CA LEU A 115 -0.36 3.10 -10.33
C LEU A 115 -0.62 1.83 -11.15
N ARG A 116 0.43 1.16 -11.63
CA ARG A 116 0.30 -0.10 -12.34
C ARG A 116 -0.38 -1.15 -11.48
N ARG A 117 0.00 -1.28 -10.21
CA ARG A 117 -0.61 -2.21 -9.25
C ARG A 117 -2.10 -1.90 -9.04
N TYR A 118 -2.43 -0.65 -8.79
CA TYR A 118 -3.80 -0.21 -8.53
C TYR A 118 -4.73 -0.47 -9.72
N VAL A 119 -4.28 -0.14 -10.93
CA VAL A 119 -5.06 -0.38 -12.16
C VAL A 119 -5.19 -1.88 -12.44
N THR A 120 -4.11 -2.66 -12.28
CA THR A 120 -4.17 -4.12 -12.49
C THR A 120 -5.11 -4.79 -11.48
N LEU A 121 -5.20 -4.28 -10.26
CA LEU A 121 -6.18 -4.73 -9.26
C LEU A 121 -7.61 -4.31 -9.63
N GLY A 122 -7.80 -3.09 -10.17
CA GLY A 122 -9.12 -2.56 -10.56
C GLY A 122 -9.68 -3.19 -11.85
N THR A 123 -8.83 -3.47 -12.83
CA THR A 123 -9.26 -4.01 -14.14
C THR A 123 -9.52 -5.51 -14.15
N ALA A 124 -9.18 -6.23 -13.08
CA ALA A 124 -9.47 -7.66 -12.99
C ALA A 124 -10.97 -7.98 -12.85
N ARG A 125 -11.83 -6.97 -12.59
CA ARG A 125 -13.29 -7.16 -12.52
C ARG A 125 -13.94 -7.56 -13.84
N ASP A 126 -13.29 -7.32 -15.00
CA ASP A 126 -13.89 -7.50 -16.33
C ASP A 126 -13.31 -8.67 -17.17
N ARG A 127 -12.37 -9.42 -16.66
CA ARG A 127 -11.85 -10.59 -17.40
C ARG A 127 -12.58 -11.84 -16.96
N GLY A 128 -13.57 -12.26 -17.72
CA GLY A 128 -14.33 -13.51 -17.56
C GLY A 128 -13.48 -14.78 -17.77
N GLY A 129 -12.51 -14.99 -16.88
CA GLY A 129 -11.83 -16.25 -16.71
C GLY A 129 -12.56 -17.14 -15.69
N PRO A 130 -12.23 -18.43 -15.55
CA PRO A 130 -12.80 -19.29 -14.51
C PRO A 130 -12.52 -18.67 -13.12
N ALA A 131 -13.51 -18.68 -12.26
CA ALA A 131 -13.39 -18.17 -10.89
C ALA A 131 -12.23 -18.91 -10.18
N GLU A 132 -11.15 -18.17 -9.92
CA GLU A 132 -10.01 -18.72 -9.19
C GLU A 132 -10.17 -18.35 -7.71
N THR A 133 -10.47 -19.36 -6.90
CA THR A 133 -10.60 -19.22 -5.45
C THR A 133 -9.49 -20.01 -4.77
N ILE A 134 -8.74 -19.38 -3.88
CA ILE A 134 -7.69 -20.01 -3.09
C ILE A 134 -8.20 -20.12 -1.64
N VAL A 135 -8.19 -21.34 -1.10
CA VAL A 135 -8.67 -21.60 0.26
C VAL A 135 -7.53 -22.11 1.12
N CYS A 136 -7.35 -21.53 2.30
CA CYS A 136 -6.40 -21.97 3.32
C CYS A 136 -7.07 -21.89 4.70
N GLY A 137 -7.57 -23.02 5.21
CA GLY A 137 -8.37 -23.07 6.43
C GLY A 137 -9.62 -22.21 6.29
N GLY A 138 -9.81 -21.21 7.18
CA GLY A 138 -10.92 -20.26 7.11
C GLY A 138 -10.69 -19.07 6.16
N LEU A 139 -9.50 -18.96 5.53
CA LEU A 139 -9.22 -17.90 4.56
C LEU A 139 -9.70 -18.33 3.18
N THR A 140 -10.52 -17.50 2.54
CA THR A 140 -10.98 -17.68 1.16
C THR A 140 -10.66 -16.43 0.34
N LEU A 141 -9.79 -16.57 -0.65
CA LEU A 141 -9.37 -15.50 -1.54
C LEU A 141 -9.97 -15.68 -2.92
N ASP A 142 -10.90 -14.79 -3.29
CA ASP A 142 -11.37 -14.66 -4.68
C ASP A 142 -10.36 -13.79 -5.44
N VAL A 143 -9.61 -14.44 -6.35
CA VAL A 143 -8.56 -13.78 -7.12
C VAL A 143 -9.14 -12.81 -8.16
N GLN A 144 -10.33 -13.09 -8.70
CA GLN A 144 -10.96 -12.24 -9.69
C GLN A 144 -11.57 -10.97 -9.06
N GLN A 145 -12.33 -11.15 -7.98
CA GLN A 145 -12.95 -10.02 -7.27
C GLN A 145 -11.96 -9.27 -6.38
N LYS A 146 -10.74 -9.80 -6.19
CA LYS A 146 -9.73 -9.26 -5.28
C LYS A 146 -10.24 -9.13 -3.84
N ARG A 147 -11.03 -10.13 -3.42
CA ARG A 147 -11.73 -10.16 -2.14
C ARG A 147 -11.18 -11.27 -1.26
N LEU A 148 -10.91 -10.95 -0.01
CA LEU A 148 -10.58 -11.92 1.03
C LEU A 148 -11.75 -12.05 1.99
N GLU A 149 -12.06 -13.29 2.34
CA GLU A 149 -12.98 -13.63 3.42
C GLU A 149 -12.25 -14.43 4.50
N VAL A 150 -12.60 -14.19 5.75
CA VAL A 150 -12.15 -14.94 6.91
C VAL A 150 -13.40 -15.55 7.56
N ASP A 151 -13.49 -16.88 7.55
CA ASP A 151 -14.66 -17.63 8.06
C ASP A 151 -16.00 -17.14 7.46
N GLY A 152 -16.00 -16.68 6.18
CA GLY A 152 -17.16 -16.18 5.45
C GLY A 152 -17.41 -14.67 5.57
N GLU A 153 -16.66 -13.95 6.41
CA GLU A 153 -16.78 -12.50 6.58
C GLU A 153 -15.75 -11.77 5.70
N GLU A 154 -16.21 -10.78 4.93
CA GLU A 154 -15.34 -10.01 4.04
C GLU A 154 -14.36 -9.12 4.81
N VAL A 155 -13.08 -9.20 4.46
CA VAL A 155 -12.00 -8.40 5.03
C VAL A 155 -11.43 -7.44 4.00
N LYS A 156 -11.46 -6.13 4.30
CA LYS A 156 -10.91 -5.09 3.43
C LYS A 156 -9.39 -5.01 3.56
N LEU A 157 -8.68 -5.36 2.49
CA LEU A 157 -7.23 -5.22 2.38
C LEU A 157 -6.87 -4.03 1.49
N THR A 158 -5.76 -3.36 1.82
CA THR A 158 -5.13 -2.42 0.88
C THR A 158 -4.52 -3.20 -0.31
N PRO A 159 -4.20 -2.55 -1.44
CA PRO A 159 -3.60 -3.22 -2.60
C PRO A 159 -2.33 -4.00 -2.26
N ILE A 160 -1.48 -3.48 -1.39
CA ILE A 160 -0.25 -4.15 -0.96
C ILE A 160 -0.56 -5.34 -0.05
N GLU A 161 -1.42 -5.16 0.95
CA GLU A 161 -1.84 -6.25 1.84
C GLU A 161 -2.47 -7.40 1.05
N TYR A 162 -3.32 -7.08 0.06
CA TYR A 162 -3.90 -8.08 -0.83
C TYR A 162 -2.82 -8.87 -1.57
N LYS A 163 -1.84 -8.20 -2.18
CA LYS A 163 -0.76 -8.86 -2.93
C LYS A 163 0.13 -9.73 -2.07
N ILE A 164 0.46 -9.28 -0.86
CA ILE A 164 1.21 -10.11 0.10
C ILE A 164 0.39 -11.36 0.44
N THR A 165 -0.89 -11.18 0.77
CA THR A 165 -1.78 -12.30 1.12
C THR A 165 -1.93 -13.26 -0.05
N GLU A 166 -2.17 -12.77 -1.27
CA GLU A 166 -2.26 -13.59 -2.47
C GLU A 166 -0.98 -14.39 -2.73
N LEU A 167 0.19 -13.73 -2.63
CA LEU A 167 1.49 -14.39 -2.82
C LEU A 167 1.66 -15.56 -1.85
N LEU A 168 1.36 -15.36 -0.58
CA LEU A 168 1.55 -16.36 0.45
C LEU A 168 0.49 -17.47 0.37
N MET A 169 -0.78 -17.13 0.07
CA MET A 169 -1.87 -18.10 -0.07
C MET A 169 -1.73 -18.99 -1.32
N ARG A 170 -1.10 -18.51 -2.39
CA ARG A 170 -0.79 -19.33 -3.56
C ARG A 170 0.24 -20.44 -3.28
N HIS A 171 0.99 -20.30 -2.18
CA HIS A 171 2.08 -21.22 -1.82
C HIS A 171 2.03 -21.60 -0.33
N PRO A 172 0.94 -22.22 0.16
CA PRO A 172 0.78 -22.50 1.57
C PRO A 172 1.88 -23.43 2.09
N GLY A 173 2.44 -23.08 3.25
CA GLY A 173 3.57 -23.76 3.87
C GLY A 173 4.95 -23.31 3.38
N ARG A 174 5.06 -22.66 2.21
CA ARG A 174 6.34 -22.11 1.74
C ARG A 174 6.72 -20.88 2.54
N VAL A 175 7.97 -20.84 2.99
CA VAL A 175 8.55 -19.65 3.63
C VAL A 175 9.11 -18.74 2.55
N PHE A 176 8.68 -17.47 2.57
CA PHE A 176 9.19 -16.42 1.70
C PHE A 176 10.12 -15.51 2.48
N PRO A 177 11.39 -15.38 2.08
CA PRO A 177 12.28 -14.35 2.60
C PRO A 177 11.69 -12.96 2.43
N ILE A 178 12.04 -12.03 3.33
CA ILE A 178 11.51 -10.66 3.32
C ILE A 178 11.84 -9.97 1.99
N ASP A 179 13.05 -10.13 1.49
CA ASP A 179 13.47 -9.58 0.20
C ASP A 179 12.65 -10.12 -0.96
N GLU A 180 12.39 -11.44 -0.98
CA GLU A 180 11.56 -12.07 -2.02
C GLU A 180 10.11 -11.55 -1.99
N ILE A 181 9.53 -11.35 -0.79
CA ILE A 181 8.20 -10.74 -0.65
C ILE A 181 8.24 -9.32 -1.23
N TYR A 182 9.22 -8.52 -0.84
CA TYR A 182 9.35 -7.15 -1.31
C TYR A 182 9.47 -7.11 -2.83
N GLU A 183 10.45 -7.80 -3.41
CA GLU A 183 10.69 -7.81 -4.85
C GLU A 183 9.46 -8.25 -5.66
N ARG A 184 8.75 -9.29 -5.22
CA ARG A 184 7.56 -9.79 -5.93
C ARG A 184 6.35 -8.87 -5.80
N VAL A 185 6.17 -8.25 -4.63
CA VAL A 185 5.00 -7.40 -4.36
C VAL A 185 5.21 -5.97 -4.85
N TRP A 186 6.39 -5.38 -4.61
CA TRP A 186 6.72 -4.03 -5.09
C TRP A 186 7.27 -4.02 -6.51
N ASN A 187 7.77 -5.18 -7.00
CA ASN A 187 8.39 -5.33 -8.31
C ASN A 187 9.58 -4.38 -8.52
N GLU A 188 10.37 -4.20 -7.48
CA GLU A 188 11.55 -3.35 -7.39
C GLU A 188 12.63 -4.08 -6.60
N PRO A 189 13.94 -3.81 -6.88
CA PRO A 189 15.01 -4.29 -6.03
C PRO A 189 14.83 -3.81 -4.59
N SER A 190 15.16 -4.65 -3.64
CA SER A 190 14.95 -4.38 -2.22
C SER A 190 15.95 -3.31 -1.72
N PHE A 191 15.40 -2.16 -1.28
CA PHE A 191 16.13 -1.15 -0.51
C PHE A 191 15.52 -1.07 0.90
N ALA A 192 16.15 -1.73 1.89
CA ALA A 192 15.68 -1.80 3.28
C ALA A 192 14.23 -2.32 3.46
N PRO A 193 13.93 -3.54 2.99
CA PRO A 193 12.57 -4.09 2.92
C PRO A 193 12.02 -4.52 4.28
N GLU A 194 12.88 -4.74 5.27
CA GLU A 194 12.53 -5.40 6.54
C GLU A 194 11.39 -4.69 7.26
N ASN A 195 11.50 -3.39 7.46
CA ASN A 195 10.49 -2.61 8.16
C ASN A 195 9.19 -2.52 7.35
N THR A 196 9.28 -2.31 6.03
CA THR A 196 8.11 -2.16 5.15
C THR A 196 7.27 -3.43 5.12
N VAL A 197 7.89 -4.57 4.88
CA VAL A 197 7.18 -5.87 4.84
C VAL A 197 6.59 -6.21 6.21
N ALA A 198 7.38 -6.05 7.29
CA ALA A 198 6.95 -6.40 8.65
C ALA A 198 5.69 -5.62 9.08
N VAL A 199 5.60 -4.34 8.73
CA VAL A 199 4.44 -3.50 9.03
C VAL A 199 3.19 -4.00 8.31
N HIS A 200 3.28 -4.30 7.01
CA HIS A 200 2.13 -4.85 6.26
C HIS A 200 1.72 -6.24 6.79
N ILE A 201 2.68 -7.10 7.16
CA ILE A 201 2.40 -8.38 7.79
C ILE A 201 1.62 -8.21 9.11
N ARG A 202 2.04 -7.26 9.96
CA ARG A 202 1.33 -6.94 11.20
C ARG A 202 -0.12 -6.54 10.93
N ARG A 203 -0.35 -5.66 9.95
CA ARG A 203 -1.68 -5.17 9.59
C ARG A 203 -2.56 -6.27 8.99
N ILE A 204 -2.00 -7.12 8.15
CA ILE A 204 -2.71 -8.29 7.64
C ILE A 204 -3.15 -9.15 8.81
N ARG A 205 -2.27 -9.43 9.79
CA ARG A 205 -2.62 -10.20 10.99
C ARG A 205 -3.75 -9.55 11.80
N GLU A 206 -3.71 -8.23 12.00
CA GLU A 206 -4.78 -7.49 12.70
C GLU A 206 -6.14 -7.64 12.04
N LYS A 207 -6.16 -7.96 10.74
CA LYS A 207 -7.38 -8.12 9.95
C LYS A 207 -7.85 -9.58 9.81
N ILE A 208 -6.93 -10.54 9.79
CA ILE A 208 -7.26 -11.95 9.50
C ILE A 208 -7.14 -12.89 10.70
N GLU A 209 -6.48 -12.46 11.78
CA GLU A 209 -6.22 -13.31 12.93
C GLU A 209 -7.11 -12.89 14.13
N ILE A 210 -7.63 -13.86 14.84
CA ILE A 210 -8.33 -13.60 16.12
C ILE A 210 -7.37 -13.01 17.15
N ASN A 211 -6.14 -13.55 17.20
CA ASN A 211 -5.07 -13.02 18.04
C ASN A 211 -3.82 -12.74 17.17
N PRO A 212 -3.55 -11.48 16.78
CA PRO A 212 -2.39 -11.13 15.96
C PRO A 212 -1.03 -11.50 16.57
N LYS A 213 -0.93 -11.64 17.91
CA LYS A 213 0.30 -12.03 18.60
C LYS A 213 0.54 -13.54 18.52
N GLU A 214 -0.52 -14.33 18.41
CA GLU A 214 -0.48 -15.80 18.25
C GLU A 214 -1.19 -16.20 16.95
N PRO A 215 -0.66 -15.79 15.79
CA PRO A 215 -1.36 -15.93 14.51
C PRO A 215 -1.60 -17.40 14.17
N LYS A 216 -2.79 -17.72 13.68
CA LYS A 216 -3.16 -19.03 13.17
C LYS A 216 -2.66 -19.24 11.76
N TYR A 217 -2.89 -18.26 10.89
CA TYR A 217 -2.65 -18.35 9.45
C TYR A 217 -1.28 -17.83 9.04
N LEU A 218 -0.95 -16.57 9.37
CA LEU A 218 0.25 -15.90 8.88
C LEU A 218 1.39 -16.01 9.90
N LYS A 219 2.28 -16.97 9.67
CA LYS A 219 3.39 -17.30 10.58
C LYS A 219 4.68 -16.58 10.22
N VAL A 220 5.47 -16.24 11.24
CA VAL A 220 6.88 -15.84 11.07
C VAL A 220 7.76 -17.06 11.21
N VAL A 221 8.78 -17.13 10.37
CA VAL A 221 9.91 -18.06 10.53
C VAL A 221 11.13 -17.23 10.84
N TRP A 222 11.51 -17.21 12.12
CA TRP A 222 12.55 -16.32 12.63
C TRP A 222 13.85 -16.42 11.85
N GLY A 223 14.41 -15.27 11.50
CA GLY A 223 15.65 -15.16 10.72
C GLY A 223 15.50 -15.49 9.23
N ILE A 224 14.31 -15.84 8.75
CA ILE A 224 14.07 -16.23 7.34
C ILE A 224 12.99 -15.34 6.70
N GLY A 225 11.76 -15.32 7.24
CA GLY A 225 10.66 -14.58 6.61
C GLY A 225 9.28 -15.03 7.08
N TYR A 226 8.32 -15.06 6.15
CA TYR A 226 6.90 -15.30 6.46
C TYR A 226 6.29 -16.39 5.57
N LYS A 227 5.25 -17.03 6.07
CA LYS A 227 4.44 -18.00 5.33
C LYS A 227 2.97 -17.95 5.75
N ILE A 228 2.06 -18.40 4.90
CA ILE A 228 0.74 -18.87 5.31
C ILE A 228 0.88 -20.37 5.68
N GLU A 229 0.33 -20.75 6.83
CA GLU A 229 0.37 -22.14 7.29
C GLU A 229 -0.51 -23.00 6.39
N LYS A 230 -0.08 -24.22 6.15
CA LYS A 230 -0.87 -25.22 5.43
C LYS A 230 -1.82 -25.88 6.43
N ILE A 231 -3.05 -25.43 6.45
CA ILE A 231 -4.11 -25.92 7.36
C ILE A 231 -5.10 -26.76 6.56
#